data_735e2ddad36f1dd3038173b4cc0f8821
#
_entry.id   735e2ddad36f1dd3038173b4cc0f8821
#
_cell.length_a   1.000
_cell.length_b   1.000
_cell.length_c   1.000
_cell.angle_alpha   90.00
_cell.angle_beta   90.00
_cell.angle_gamma   90.00
#
_symmetry.space_group_name_H-M   'P 1'
#
loop_
_entity.id
_entity.type
_entity.pdbx_description
1 polymer ?
#
loop_
_entity_poly.entity_id
_entity_poly.type
_entity_poly.pdbx_seq_one_letter_code
_entity_poly.pdbx_strand_id
1 'polypeptide(L)'
;MAAARTSPEPTSPEPRRDVSRGRIDKREAILDAAFTVFARQGYAQACVKEIAAEAGVAKPTVYNHLNDKATLFREAMVAAAERVVAEDLAAVEALAVPDDDLRARLEDAGHRLLQAHCRERSRALRRLLHAEGARFPEPLEVVRGRGAGRVTEALAGRLARLILAGRLRAADPETAAEQFLALLTGPMEARTAMGARAVPDDELRALTRAAVDTFLRAFGPETGDEAPGTLEARSAEARSTEARSTEAGSAAAR
;
A
#
# COMPACT_ATOMS: atom_id res chain seq x y z
N MET A 1 -50.39 32.55 -56.65
CA MET A 1 -49.65 31.33 -56.28
C MET A 1 -48.34 31.79 -55.63
N ALA A 2 -48.26 31.72 -54.29
CA ALA A 2 -47.10 32.15 -53.51
C ALA A 2 -46.29 30.88 -53.13
N ALA A 3 -45.02 30.86 -53.55
CA ALA A 3 -44.08 29.79 -53.20
C ALA A 3 -43.51 30.02 -51.79
N ALA A 4 -43.78 29.07 -50.90
CA ALA A 4 -43.22 29.02 -49.55
C ALA A 4 -41.73 28.70 -49.61
N ARG A 5 -40.86 29.59 -49.06
CA ARG A 5 -39.45 29.33 -48.80
C ARG A 5 -39.28 28.61 -47.46
N THR A 6 -38.86 27.37 -47.55
CA THR A 6 -38.45 26.57 -46.36
C THR A 6 -37.04 27.01 -45.95
N SER A 7 -36.93 27.57 -44.75
CA SER A 7 -35.62 27.86 -44.12
C SER A 7 -35.02 26.56 -43.58
N PRO A 8 -33.69 26.33 -43.66
CA PRO A 8 -33.04 25.19 -43.04
C PRO A 8 -32.96 25.38 -41.53
N GLU A 9 -33.27 24.31 -40.74
CA GLU A 9 -33.08 24.25 -39.32
C GLU A 9 -31.59 24.35 -38.92
N PRO A 10 -31.26 24.97 -37.79
CA PRO A 10 -29.89 25.02 -37.31
C PRO A 10 -29.45 23.66 -36.78
N THR A 11 -28.43 23.09 -37.40
CA THR A 11 -27.74 21.87 -36.92
C THR A 11 -27.15 22.13 -35.57
N SER A 12 -27.60 21.35 -34.55
CA SER A 12 -27.05 21.37 -33.20
C SER A 12 -25.53 21.01 -33.19
N PRO A 13 -24.68 21.71 -32.43
CA PRO A 13 -23.27 21.36 -32.37
C PRO A 13 -23.08 20.04 -31.62
N GLU A 14 -22.40 19.08 -32.24
CA GLU A 14 -22.00 17.83 -31.61
C GLU A 14 -21.12 18.07 -30.35
N PRO A 15 -21.23 17.21 -29.32
CA PRO A 15 -20.59 17.47 -28.04
C PRO A 15 -19.06 17.31 -28.13
N ARG A 16 -18.34 18.36 -27.72
CA ARG A 16 -16.86 18.45 -27.60
C ARG A 16 -16.21 17.43 -26.63
N ARG A 17 -16.92 16.39 -26.20
CA ARG A 17 -16.48 15.39 -25.20
C ARG A 17 -15.48 14.35 -25.72
N ASP A 18 -15.42 14.11 -27.05
CA ASP A 18 -14.64 13.01 -27.61
C ASP A 18 -13.14 13.30 -27.77
N VAL A 19 -12.78 14.56 -28.10
CA VAL A 19 -11.39 14.96 -28.36
C VAL A 19 -10.55 15.00 -27.06
N SER A 20 -11.14 15.38 -25.93
CA SER A 20 -10.42 15.47 -24.66
C SER A 20 -10.16 14.08 -24.07
N ARG A 21 -11.10 13.15 -24.19
CA ARG A 21 -10.98 11.76 -23.73
C ARG A 21 -9.89 11.03 -24.52
N GLY A 22 -9.88 11.11 -25.83
CA GLY A 22 -8.84 10.50 -26.65
C GLY A 22 -7.43 11.08 -26.43
N ARG A 23 -7.30 12.32 -25.90
CA ARG A 23 -6.02 12.92 -25.51
C ARG A 23 -5.53 12.40 -24.16
N ILE A 24 -6.44 12.20 -23.21
CA ILE A 24 -6.14 11.61 -21.89
C ILE A 24 -5.71 10.16 -22.08
N ASP A 25 -6.48 9.36 -22.82
CA ASP A 25 -6.18 7.95 -23.08
C ASP A 25 -4.80 7.77 -23.75
N LYS A 26 -4.45 8.65 -24.71
CA LYS A 26 -3.12 8.64 -25.36
C LYS A 26 -1.99 8.99 -24.41
N ARG A 27 -2.18 9.97 -23.52
CA ARG A 27 -1.17 10.34 -22.54
C ARG A 27 -0.92 9.20 -21.55
N GLU A 28 -1.96 8.56 -21.07
CA GLU A 28 -1.86 7.40 -20.19
C GLU A 28 -1.13 6.23 -20.87
N ALA A 29 -1.46 5.94 -22.13
CA ALA A 29 -0.77 4.91 -22.90
C ALA A 29 0.73 5.23 -23.10
N ILE A 30 1.10 6.48 -23.32
CA ILE A 30 2.50 6.92 -23.43
C ILE A 30 3.21 6.74 -22.08
N LEU A 31 2.61 7.10 -20.96
CA LEU A 31 3.22 6.98 -19.64
C LEU A 31 3.39 5.50 -19.24
N ASP A 32 2.44 4.65 -19.61
CA ASP A 32 2.51 3.20 -19.36
C ASP A 32 3.62 2.52 -20.17
N ALA A 33 3.69 2.84 -21.46
CA ALA A 33 4.77 2.40 -22.34
C ALA A 33 6.13 2.92 -21.87
N ALA A 34 6.22 4.18 -21.44
CA ALA A 34 7.44 4.76 -20.90
C ALA A 34 7.90 4.00 -19.65
N PHE A 35 6.99 3.75 -18.70
CA PHE A 35 7.32 2.94 -17.52
C PHE A 35 7.84 1.55 -17.91
N THR A 36 7.19 0.87 -18.84
CA THR A 36 7.60 -0.46 -19.32
C THR A 36 9.01 -0.45 -19.91
N VAL A 37 9.32 0.52 -20.76
CA VAL A 37 10.66 0.65 -21.38
C VAL A 37 11.71 1.01 -20.32
N PHE A 38 11.42 1.95 -19.42
CA PHE A 38 12.34 2.31 -18.33
C PHE A 38 12.57 1.13 -17.36
N ALA A 39 11.54 0.35 -17.05
CA ALA A 39 11.65 -0.83 -16.19
C ALA A 39 12.56 -1.91 -16.78
N ARG A 40 12.55 -2.04 -18.12
CA ARG A 40 13.35 -3.04 -18.86
C ARG A 40 14.79 -2.61 -19.06
N GLN A 41 15.05 -1.34 -19.35
CA GLN A 41 16.36 -0.85 -19.82
C GLN A 41 17.04 0.11 -18.84
N GLY A 42 16.33 0.61 -17.82
CA GLY A 42 16.77 1.73 -16.98
C GLY A 42 16.63 3.07 -17.68
N TYR A 43 16.79 4.15 -16.91
CA TYR A 43 16.65 5.50 -17.45
C TYR A 43 17.70 5.82 -18.54
N ALA A 44 18.97 5.46 -18.32
CA ALA A 44 20.06 5.86 -19.22
C ALA A 44 19.88 5.31 -20.63
N GLN A 45 19.59 4.01 -20.77
CA GLN A 45 19.53 3.30 -22.04
C GLN A 45 18.20 3.48 -22.78
N ALA A 46 17.12 3.78 -22.08
CA ALA A 46 15.79 3.93 -22.69
C ALA A 46 15.77 5.05 -23.74
N CYS A 47 15.14 4.78 -24.88
CA CYS A 47 15.02 5.71 -26.01
C CYS A 47 13.56 6.10 -26.25
N VAL A 48 13.31 7.41 -26.44
CA VAL A 48 11.95 7.92 -26.73
C VAL A 48 11.35 7.32 -28.00
N LYS A 49 12.18 6.89 -28.96
CA LYS A 49 11.71 6.17 -30.16
C LYS A 49 11.08 4.82 -29.81
N GLU A 50 11.70 4.09 -28.90
CA GLU A 50 11.16 2.79 -28.41
C GLU A 50 9.89 2.99 -27.59
N ILE A 51 9.86 4.02 -26.74
CA ILE A 51 8.65 4.39 -25.99
C ILE A 51 7.49 4.71 -26.92
N ALA A 52 7.74 5.46 -27.98
CA ALA A 52 6.73 5.77 -28.98
C ALA A 52 6.22 4.50 -29.71
N ALA A 53 7.13 3.59 -30.05
CA ALA A 53 6.79 2.30 -30.66
C ALA A 53 5.96 1.43 -29.68
N GLU A 54 6.36 1.33 -28.43
CA GLU A 54 5.63 0.58 -27.37
C GLU A 54 4.23 1.16 -27.14
N ALA A 55 4.08 2.50 -27.18
CA ALA A 55 2.80 3.20 -27.04
C ALA A 55 1.93 3.16 -28.30
N GLY A 56 2.44 2.68 -29.43
CA GLY A 56 1.72 2.70 -30.70
C GLY A 56 1.48 4.10 -31.27
N VAL A 57 2.36 5.08 -30.97
CA VAL A 57 2.24 6.47 -31.41
C VAL A 57 3.48 6.95 -32.17
N ALA A 58 3.35 8.02 -32.92
CA ALA A 58 4.51 8.66 -33.56
C ALA A 58 5.38 9.38 -32.51
N LYS A 59 6.71 9.38 -32.70
CA LYS A 59 7.66 10.09 -31.81
C LYS A 59 7.31 11.57 -31.56
N PRO A 60 6.88 12.38 -32.53
CA PRO A 60 6.41 13.74 -32.27
C PRO A 60 5.24 13.83 -31.30
N THR A 61 4.35 12.82 -31.29
CA THR A 61 3.22 12.75 -30.35
C THR A 61 3.70 12.66 -28.91
N VAL A 62 4.75 11.89 -28.63
CA VAL A 62 5.34 11.82 -27.29
C VAL A 62 5.85 13.19 -26.86
N TYR A 63 6.60 13.89 -27.71
CA TYR A 63 7.13 15.22 -27.38
C TYR A 63 6.05 16.31 -27.26
N ASN A 64 4.94 16.19 -27.97
CA ASN A 64 3.79 17.09 -27.81
C ASN A 64 3.08 16.95 -26.46
N HIS A 65 3.21 15.80 -25.82
CA HIS A 65 2.64 15.54 -24.49
C HIS A 65 3.65 15.75 -23.35
N LEU A 66 4.95 15.48 -23.62
CA LEU A 66 6.00 15.39 -22.62
C LEU A 66 7.31 15.94 -23.22
N ASN A 67 7.71 17.11 -22.80
CA ASN A 67 8.74 17.95 -23.44
C ASN A 67 10.11 17.27 -23.58
N ASP A 68 10.52 16.43 -22.64
CA ASP A 68 11.82 15.77 -22.61
C ASP A 68 11.77 14.41 -21.91
N LYS A 69 12.86 13.63 -22.04
CA LYS A 69 12.97 12.28 -21.44
C LYS A 69 12.92 12.31 -19.92
N ALA A 70 13.43 13.36 -19.26
CA ALA A 70 13.44 13.45 -17.81
C ALA A 70 12.02 13.71 -17.27
N THR A 71 11.27 14.61 -17.91
CA THR A 71 9.85 14.85 -17.60
C THR A 71 9.02 13.60 -17.85
N LEU A 72 9.23 12.92 -19.00
CA LEU A 72 8.57 11.66 -19.31
C LEU A 72 8.85 10.58 -18.24
N PHE A 73 10.09 10.49 -17.75
CA PHE A 73 10.45 9.56 -16.69
C PHE A 73 9.71 9.88 -15.39
N ARG A 74 9.79 11.14 -14.90
CA ARG A 74 9.12 11.55 -13.66
C ARG A 74 7.62 11.26 -13.71
N GLU A 75 6.95 11.66 -14.78
CA GLU A 75 5.51 11.46 -14.92
C GLU A 75 5.13 9.98 -15.05
N ALA A 76 5.92 9.18 -15.76
CA ALA A 76 5.72 7.73 -15.86
C ALA A 76 5.87 7.04 -14.49
N MET A 77 6.86 7.47 -13.69
CA MET A 77 7.06 6.94 -12.33
C MET A 77 5.91 7.32 -11.40
N VAL A 78 5.43 8.57 -11.45
CA VAL A 78 4.28 9.03 -10.66
C VAL A 78 3.01 8.27 -11.06
N ALA A 79 2.72 8.14 -12.35
CA ALA A 79 1.56 7.39 -12.83
C ALA A 79 1.63 5.89 -12.43
N ALA A 80 2.83 5.29 -12.48
CA ALA A 80 3.02 3.91 -12.02
C ALA A 80 2.78 3.78 -10.51
N ALA A 81 3.25 4.75 -9.72
CA ALA A 81 3.03 4.79 -8.27
C ALA A 81 1.54 4.92 -7.91
N GLU A 82 0.81 5.79 -8.59
CA GLU A 82 -0.64 5.95 -8.37
C GLU A 82 -1.43 4.66 -8.63
N ARG A 83 -1.04 3.89 -9.66
CA ARG A 83 -1.66 2.58 -9.92
C ARG A 83 -1.35 1.56 -8.83
N VAL A 84 -0.11 1.51 -8.32
CA VAL A 84 0.26 0.65 -7.19
C VAL A 84 -0.55 1.01 -5.96
N VAL A 85 -0.66 2.30 -5.62
CA VAL A 85 -1.47 2.78 -4.49
C VAL A 85 -2.94 2.41 -4.65
N ALA A 86 -3.50 2.52 -5.85
CA ALA A 86 -4.89 2.13 -6.11
C ALA A 86 -5.14 0.63 -5.86
N GLU A 87 -4.17 -0.24 -6.21
CA GLU A 87 -4.23 -1.68 -5.93
C GLU A 87 -4.16 -1.96 -4.42
N ASP A 88 -3.28 -1.27 -3.69
CA ASP A 88 -3.15 -1.40 -2.24
C ASP A 88 -4.42 -0.92 -1.52
N LEU A 89 -5.00 0.21 -1.95
CA LEU A 89 -6.27 0.71 -1.42
C LEU A 89 -7.42 -0.28 -1.65
N ALA A 90 -7.50 -0.90 -2.83
CA ALA A 90 -8.50 -1.92 -3.12
C ALA A 90 -8.34 -3.17 -2.22
N ALA A 91 -7.10 -3.53 -1.86
CA ALA A 91 -6.85 -4.60 -0.89
C ALA A 91 -7.32 -4.23 0.53
N VAL A 92 -7.11 -2.98 0.95
CA VAL A 92 -7.59 -2.45 2.25
C VAL A 92 -9.12 -2.38 2.28
N GLU A 93 -9.79 -2.07 1.17
CA GLU A 93 -11.26 -2.05 1.09
C GLU A 93 -11.89 -3.40 1.39
N ALA A 94 -11.21 -4.51 1.14
CA ALA A 94 -11.68 -5.84 1.48
C ALA A 94 -11.94 -6.04 2.98
N LEU A 95 -11.33 -5.23 3.87
CA LEU A 95 -11.63 -5.20 5.31
C LEU A 95 -12.99 -4.56 5.67
N ALA A 96 -13.71 -3.98 4.71
CA ALA A 96 -14.92 -3.20 4.97
C ALA A 96 -16.18 -4.03 5.24
N VAL A 97 -16.21 -5.29 4.84
CA VAL A 97 -17.42 -6.12 4.92
C VAL A 97 -17.58 -6.67 6.35
N PRO A 98 -18.74 -6.57 7.01
CA PRO A 98 -19.00 -7.21 8.29
C PRO A 98 -18.92 -8.74 8.14
N ASP A 99 -18.04 -9.36 8.89
CA ASP A 99 -17.92 -10.81 8.97
C ASP A 99 -17.44 -11.18 10.37
N ASP A 100 -17.79 -12.34 10.87
CA ASP A 100 -17.45 -12.76 12.23
C ASP A 100 -15.99 -13.23 12.36
N ASP A 101 -15.34 -13.61 11.26
CA ASP A 101 -13.94 -14.05 11.28
C ASP A 101 -12.96 -12.91 10.95
N LEU A 102 -12.59 -12.15 11.99
CA LEU A 102 -11.59 -11.08 11.87
C LEU A 102 -10.24 -11.58 11.35
N ARG A 103 -9.80 -12.78 11.80
CA ARG A 103 -8.52 -13.37 11.40
C ARG A 103 -8.49 -13.61 9.88
N ALA A 104 -9.49 -14.32 9.36
CA ALA A 104 -9.55 -14.63 7.94
C ALA A 104 -9.56 -13.35 7.07
N ARG A 105 -10.20 -12.30 7.56
CA ARG A 105 -10.25 -11.01 6.86
C ARG A 105 -8.93 -10.26 6.85
N LEU A 106 -8.23 -10.24 7.98
CA LEU A 106 -6.88 -9.68 8.04
C LEU A 106 -5.92 -10.49 7.16
N GLU A 107 -6.07 -11.82 7.11
CA GLU A 107 -5.28 -12.68 6.24
C GLU A 107 -5.58 -12.43 4.75
N ASP A 108 -6.86 -12.29 4.35
CA ASP A 108 -7.21 -11.97 2.96
C ASP A 108 -6.66 -10.60 2.53
N ALA A 109 -6.89 -9.56 3.35
CA ALA A 109 -6.38 -8.22 3.06
C ALA A 109 -4.85 -8.17 3.04
N GLY A 110 -4.18 -8.77 4.02
CA GLY A 110 -2.73 -8.85 4.10
C GLY A 110 -2.13 -9.61 2.92
N HIS A 111 -2.76 -10.72 2.50
CA HIS A 111 -2.32 -11.49 1.34
C HIS A 111 -2.45 -10.68 0.04
N ARG A 112 -3.57 -9.97 -0.16
CA ARG A 112 -3.77 -9.07 -1.32
C ARG A 112 -2.75 -7.93 -1.35
N LEU A 113 -2.45 -7.33 -0.20
CA LEU A 113 -1.40 -6.31 -0.08
C LEU A 113 -0.03 -6.88 -0.46
N LEU A 114 0.34 -8.07 0.01
CA LEU A 114 1.59 -8.72 -0.37
C LEU A 114 1.63 -9.11 -1.85
N GLN A 115 0.51 -9.61 -2.41
CA GLN A 115 0.41 -9.87 -3.85
C GLN A 115 0.62 -8.59 -4.68
N ALA A 116 -0.05 -7.49 -4.33
CA ALA A 116 0.13 -6.19 -4.98
C ALA A 116 1.58 -5.71 -4.87
N HIS A 117 2.20 -5.83 -3.68
CA HIS A 117 3.59 -5.49 -3.44
C HIS A 117 4.56 -6.32 -4.28
N CYS A 118 4.26 -7.60 -4.53
CA CYS A 118 5.11 -8.54 -5.29
C CYS A 118 4.85 -8.56 -6.79
N ARG A 119 3.84 -7.85 -7.31
CA ARG A 119 3.61 -7.74 -8.75
C ARG A 119 4.82 -7.15 -9.46
N GLU A 120 5.05 -7.57 -10.70
CA GLU A 120 6.20 -7.09 -11.48
C GLU A 120 6.25 -5.57 -11.59
N ARG A 121 5.10 -4.91 -11.76
CA ARG A 121 5.02 -3.45 -11.82
C ARG A 121 5.52 -2.80 -10.53
N SER A 122 5.06 -3.27 -9.38
CA SER A 122 5.47 -2.75 -8.06
C SER A 122 6.95 -3.00 -7.78
N ARG A 123 7.46 -4.17 -8.17
CA ARG A 123 8.89 -4.52 -8.06
C ARG A 123 9.75 -3.64 -8.98
N ALA A 124 9.33 -3.47 -10.24
CA ALA A 124 10.02 -2.61 -11.21
C ALA A 124 10.06 -1.15 -10.76
N LEU A 125 8.94 -0.65 -10.20
CA LEU A 125 8.87 0.71 -9.65
C LEU A 125 9.92 0.89 -8.54
N ARG A 126 10.00 -0.03 -7.57
CA ARG A 126 11.00 0.04 -6.49
C ARG A 126 12.43 -0.03 -7.00
N ARG A 127 12.71 -0.93 -7.97
CA ARG A 127 14.06 -1.00 -8.60
C ARG A 127 14.45 0.33 -9.24
N LEU A 128 13.54 0.94 -10.01
CA LEU A 128 13.80 2.22 -10.68
C LEU A 128 13.97 3.35 -9.67
N LEU A 129 13.12 3.42 -8.63
CA LEU A 129 13.23 4.41 -7.56
C LEU A 129 14.55 4.28 -6.80
N HIS A 130 15.01 3.06 -6.55
CA HIS A 130 16.29 2.81 -5.91
C HIS A 130 17.47 3.21 -6.81
N ALA A 131 17.43 2.83 -8.09
CA ALA A 131 18.51 3.11 -9.03
C ALA A 131 18.63 4.59 -9.40
N GLU A 132 17.51 5.29 -9.53
CA GLU A 132 17.47 6.64 -10.09
C GLU A 132 17.07 7.71 -9.05
N GLY A 133 16.80 7.33 -7.79
CA GLY A 133 16.30 8.22 -6.74
C GLY A 133 17.22 9.40 -6.41
N ALA A 134 18.53 9.21 -6.52
CA ALA A 134 19.50 10.30 -6.34
C ALA A 134 19.41 11.35 -7.47
N ARG A 135 19.03 10.92 -8.68
CA ARG A 135 18.89 11.78 -9.85
C ARG A 135 17.51 12.42 -9.95
N PHE A 136 16.49 11.69 -9.53
CA PHE A 136 15.08 12.10 -9.57
C PHE A 136 14.44 11.88 -8.19
N PRO A 137 14.66 12.79 -7.23
CA PRO A 137 14.12 12.63 -5.87
C PRO A 137 12.59 12.80 -5.82
N GLU A 138 11.99 13.60 -6.73
CA GLU A 138 10.57 13.95 -6.68
C GLU A 138 9.63 12.72 -6.80
N PRO A 139 9.82 11.74 -7.71
CA PRO A 139 9.02 10.53 -7.74
C PRO A 139 9.11 9.72 -6.44
N LEU A 140 10.29 9.70 -5.80
CA LEU A 140 10.49 9.01 -4.54
C LEU A 140 9.69 9.65 -3.39
N GLU A 141 9.65 10.99 -3.35
CA GLU A 141 8.85 11.75 -2.38
C GLU A 141 7.34 11.52 -2.59
N VAL A 142 6.88 11.47 -3.83
CA VAL A 142 5.47 11.17 -4.15
C VAL A 142 5.09 9.77 -3.68
N VAL A 143 5.94 8.78 -3.92
CA VAL A 143 5.69 7.38 -3.51
C VAL A 143 5.71 7.25 -1.99
N ARG A 144 6.71 7.82 -1.31
CA ARG A 144 6.86 7.74 0.15
C ARG A 144 5.82 8.59 0.89
N GLY A 145 5.64 9.84 0.48
CA GLY A 145 4.79 10.79 1.19
C GLY A 145 3.30 10.60 0.90
N ARG A 146 2.91 10.61 -0.38
CA ARG A 146 1.49 10.58 -0.76
C ARG A 146 0.94 9.16 -0.90
N GLY A 147 1.75 8.22 -1.41
CA GLY A 147 1.30 6.86 -1.67
C GLY A 147 1.16 6.06 -0.39
N ALA A 148 2.24 5.88 0.36
CA ALA A 148 2.25 5.11 1.60
C ALA A 148 1.30 5.72 2.65
N GLY A 149 1.30 7.04 2.81
CA GLY A 149 0.39 7.73 3.74
C GLY A 149 -1.08 7.45 3.48
N ARG A 150 -1.52 7.46 2.21
CA ARG A 150 -2.92 7.15 1.84
C ARG A 150 -3.34 5.72 2.19
N VAL A 151 -2.44 4.75 2.00
CA VAL A 151 -2.71 3.34 2.34
C VAL A 151 -2.79 3.17 3.85
N THR A 152 -1.85 3.79 4.59
CA THR A 152 -1.86 3.79 6.07
C THR A 152 -3.13 4.43 6.61
N GLU A 153 -3.52 5.62 6.12
CA GLU A 153 -4.74 6.32 6.53
C GLU A 153 -6.01 5.48 6.25
N ALA A 154 -6.11 4.89 5.06
CA ALA A 154 -7.24 4.03 4.71
C ALA A 154 -7.32 2.81 5.64
N LEU A 155 -6.20 2.16 5.91
CA LEU A 155 -6.13 1.03 6.83
C LEU A 155 -6.46 1.44 8.26
N ALA A 156 -5.90 2.56 8.76
CA ALA A 156 -6.21 3.12 10.08
C ALA A 156 -7.71 3.36 10.25
N GLY A 157 -8.37 3.92 9.23
CA GLY A 157 -9.83 4.09 9.24
C GLY A 157 -10.62 2.78 9.32
N ARG A 158 -10.11 1.67 8.78
CA ARG A 158 -10.71 0.34 8.93
C ARG A 158 -10.47 -0.24 10.33
N LEU A 159 -9.23 -0.14 10.83
CA LEU A 159 -8.87 -0.60 12.17
C LEU A 159 -9.61 0.18 13.27
N ALA A 160 -9.79 1.50 13.12
CA ALA A 160 -10.59 2.31 14.03
C ALA A 160 -12.02 1.77 14.21
N ARG A 161 -12.66 1.35 13.11
CA ARG A 161 -14.01 0.74 13.18
C ARG A 161 -14.00 -0.59 13.91
N LEU A 162 -12.96 -1.41 13.73
CA LEU A 162 -12.81 -2.67 14.46
C LEU A 162 -12.56 -2.44 15.95
N ILE A 163 -11.80 -1.42 16.32
CA ILE A 163 -11.59 -1.00 17.71
C ILE A 163 -12.92 -0.52 18.33
N LEU A 164 -13.65 0.35 17.64
CA LEU A 164 -14.97 0.84 18.11
C LEU A 164 -16.00 -0.29 18.25
N ALA A 165 -15.91 -1.33 17.41
CA ALA A 165 -16.75 -2.52 17.49
C ALA A 165 -16.28 -3.54 18.56
N GLY A 166 -15.22 -3.24 19.33
CA GLY A 166 -14.65 -4.15 20.34
C GLY A 166 -13.98 -5.40 19.76
N ARG A 167 -13.70 -5.43 18.45
CA ARG A 167 -13.04 -6.56 17.76
C ARG A 167 -11.51 -6.50 17.88
N LEU A 168 -10.99 -5.33 18.18
CA LEU A 168 -9.60 -5.06 18.55
C LEU A 168 -9.60 -4.31 19.87
N ARG A 169 -8.51 -4.44 20.65
CA ARG A 169 -8.33 -3.66 21.88
C ARG A 169 -8.17 -2.18 21.58
N ALA A 170 -8.39 -1.33 22.57
CA ALA A 170 -8.18 0.10 22.46
C ALA A 170 -6.70 0.40 22.17
N ALA A 171 -6.44 1.02 21.01
CA ALA A 171 -5.12 1.40 20.55
C ALA A 171 -5.24 2.59 19.58
N ASP A 172 -4.14 3.27 19.32
CA ASP A 172 -4.07 4.25 18.24
C ASP A 172 -4.17 3.55 16.87
N PRO A 173 -5.20 3.87 16.06
CA PRO A 173 -5.43 3.17 14.79
C PRO A 173 -4.31 3.41 13.75
N GLU A 174 -3.66 4.57 13.80
CA GLU A 174 -2.58 4.91 12.86
C GLU A 174 -1.33 4.07 13.17
N THR A 175 -0.94 4.00 14.44
CA THR A 175 0.14 3.11 14.92
C THR A 175 -0.17 1.64 14.59
N ALA A 176 -1.40 1.18 14.80
CA ALA A 176 -1.79 -0.19 14.47
C ALA A 176 -1.67 -0.48 12.96
N ALA A 177 -2.06 0.48 12.10
CA ALA A 177 -1.94 0.36 10.66
C ALA A 177 -0.47 0.31 10.21
N GLU A 178 0.37 1.21 10.73
CA GLU A 178 1.81 1.21 10.44
C GLU A 178 2.46 -0.10 10.83
N GLN A 179 2.16 -0.63 12.02
CA GLN A 179 2.72 -1.89 12.49
C GLN A 179 2.23 -3.08 11.66
N PHE A 180 0.95 -3.12 11.28
CA PHE A 180 0.45 -4.17 10.39
C PHE A 180 1.16 -4.16 9.03
N LEU A 181 1.29 -3.00 8.40
CA LEU A 181 2.01 -2.85 7.13
C LEU A 181 3.49 -3.21 7.27
N ALA A 182 4.13 -2.83 8.37
CA ALA A 182 5.54 -3.16 8.63
C ALA A 182 5.75 -4.68 8.81
N LEU A 183 4.84 -5.38 9.51
CA LEU A 183 4.88 -6.83 9.67
C LEU A 183 4.75 -7.55 8.32
N LEU A 184 3.93 -7.03 7.40
CA LEU A 184 3.74 -7.59 6.06
C LEU A 184 4.94 -7.28 5.16
N THR A 185 5.35 -6.02 5.05
CA THR A 185 6.27 -5.57 4.01
C THR A 185 7.73 -5.57 4.45
N GLY A 186 8.03 -5.47 5.74
CA GLY A 186 9.39 -5.44 6.26
C GLY A 186 10.29 -6.59 5.79
N PRO A 187 9.82 -7.84 5.77
CA PRO A 187 10.63 -8.96 5.27
C PRO A 187 10.82 -8.98 3.75
N MET A 188 10.04 -8.17 3.00
CA MET A 188 9.94 -8.31 1.54
C MET A 188 11.15 -7.81 0.78
N GLU A 189 11.87 -6.81 1.28
CA GLU A 189 13.09 -6.32 0.61
C GLU A 189 14.14 -7.43 0.47
N ALA A 190 14.41 -8.16 1.57
CA ALA A 190 15.37 -9.27 1.56
C ALA A 190 14.84 -10.44 0.72
N ARG A 191 13.56 -10.81 0.86
CA ARG A 191 12.96 -11.95 0.16
C ARG A 191 12.84 -11.75 -1.34
N THR A 192 12.54 -10.52 -1.77
CA THR A 192 12.49 -10.16 -3.20
C THR A 192 13.86 -9.80 -3.77
N ALA A 193 14.93 -9.84 -2.99
CA ALA A 193 16.24 -9.33 -3.39
C ALA A 193 16.12 -7.93 -4.02
N MET A 194 15.56 -6.97 -3.26
CA MET A 194 15.29 -5.59 -3.70
C MET A 194 14.36 -5.50 -4.94
N GLY A 195 13.47 -6.47 -5.09
CA GLY A 195 12.55 -6.54 -6.23
C GLY A 195 13.03 -7.36 -7.43
N ALA A 196 14.23 -7.97 -7.35
CA ALA A 196 14.77 -8.78 -8.44
C ALA A 196 14.15 -10.19 -8.52
N ARG A 197 13.69 -10.75 -7.38
CA ARG A 197 13.13 -12.10 -7.28
C ARG A 197 11.62 -12.08 -7.05
N ALA A 198 10.89 -12.96 -7.74
CA ALA A 198 9.50 -13.24 -7.43
C ALA A 198 9.41 -14.10 -6.15
N VAL A 199 8.37 -13.89 -5.36
CA VAL A 199 8.06 -14.71 -4.18
C VAL A 199 6.85 -15.58 -4.50
N PRO A 200 6.91 -16.92 -4.27
CA PRO A 200 5.78 -17.81 -4.48
C PRO A 200 4.56 -17.46 -3.61
N ASP A 201 3.35 -17.78 -4.11
CA ASP A 201 2.10 -17.41 -3.42
C ASP A 201 1.93 -18.13 -2.06
N ASP A 202 2.40 -19.34 -1.94
CA ASP A 202 2.40 -20.11 -0.69
C ASP A 202 3.31 -19.46 0.37
N GLU A 203 4.45 -18.91 -0.03
CA GLU A 203 5.33 -18.13 0.84
C GLU A 203 4.66 -16.83 1.27
N LEU A 204 3.96 -16.12 0.36
CA LEU A 204 3.19 -14.91 0.70
C LEU A 204 2.08 -15.22 1.71
N ARG A 205 1.35 -16.34 1.54
CA ARG A 205 0.34 -16.78 2.50
C ARG A 205 0.93 -17.11 3.88
N ALA A 206 2.07 -17.78 3.91
CA ALA A 206 2.75 -18.10 5.16
C ALA A 206 3.19 -16.83 5.91
N LEU A 207 3.74 -15.86 5.19
CA LEU A 207 4.12 -14.55 5.74
C LEU A 207 2.91 -13.78 6.27
N THR A 208 1.83 -13.77 5.51
CA THR A 208 0.59 -13.10 5.93
C THR A 208 0.05 -13.70 7.22
N ARG A 209 -0.03 -15.02 7.34
CA ARG A 209 -0.47 -15.68 8.59
C ARG A 209 0.40 -15.30 9.77
N ALA A 210 1.73 -15.33 9.61
CA ALA A 210 2.65 -14.95 10.68
C ALA A 210 2.51 -13.48 11.09
N ALA A 211 2.30 -12.57 10.13
CA ALA A 211 2.05 -11.17 10.39
C ALA A 211 0.73 -10.96 11.14
N VAL A 212 -0.35 -11.62 10.72
CA VAL A 212 -1.66 -11.54 11.35
C VAL A 212 -1.63 -12.16 12.76
N ASP A 213 -0.94 -13.29 12.96
CA ASP A 213 -0.75 -13.88 14.29
C ASP A 213 -0.07 -12.89 15.25
N THR A 214 1.00 -12.23 14.80
CA THR A 214 1.72 -11.23 15.60
C THR A 214 0.83 -10.03 15.88
N PHE A 215 0.15 -9.53 14.85
CA PHE A 215 -0.77 -8.39 14.98
C PHE A 215 -1.91 -8.67 15.96
N LEU A 216 -2.56 -9.82 15.88
CA LEU A 216 -3.66 -10.18 16.77
C LEU A 216 -3.21 -10.45 18.22
N ARG A 217 -1.97 -10.92 18.45
CA ARG A 217 -1.41 -10.95 19.81
C ARG A 217 -1.22 -9.55 20.38
N ALA A 218 -0.85 -8.60 19.55
CA ALA A 218 -0.63 -7.22 19.96
C ALA A 218 -1.92 -6.40 20.08
N PHE A 219 -2.89 -6.60 19.20
CA PHE A 219 -4.06 -5.75 19.04
C PHE A 219 -5.41 -6.50 19.10
N GLY A 220 -5.40 -7.83 19.24
CA GLY A 220 -6.63 -8.62 19.40
C GLY A 220 -7.42 -8.22 20.64
N PRO A 221 -8.70 -8.62 20.74
CA PRO A 221 -9.50 -8.35 21.92
C PRO A 221 -8.81 -8.96 23.15
N GLU A 222 -8.89 -8.28 24.27
CA GLU A 222 -8.42 -8.81 25.55
C GLU A 222 -9.20 -10.10 25.82
N THR A 223 -8.53 -11.26 25.73
CA THR A 223 -9.06 -12.49 26.27
C THR A 223 -9.14 -12.28 27.77
N GLY A 224 -10.34 -12.26 28.32
CA GLY A 224 -10.62 -11.92 29.72
C GLY A 224 -10.07 -12.93 30.77
N ASP A 225 -8.77 -13.23 30.70
CA ASP A 225 -8.10 -14.16 31.61
C ASP A 225 -6.74 -13.61 32.13
N GLU A 226 -6.55 -12.31 32.18
CA GLU A 226 -5.55 -11.69 33.06
C GLU A 226 -6.16 -10.45 33.71
N ALA A 227 -6.90 -10.67 34.78
CA ALA A 227 -7.26 -9.58 35.68
C ALA A 227 -5.98 -8.90 36.20
N PRO A 228 -5.91 -7.56 36.28
CA PRO A 228 -4.72 -6.82 36.73
C PRO A 228 -4.37 -7.04 38.21
N GLY A 229 -4.88 -8.10 38.84
CA GLY A 229 -4.65 -8.43 40.23
C GLY A 229 -3.43 -9.32 40.52
N THR A 230 -2.80 -9.94 39.51
CA THR A 230 -1.77 -10.97 39.77
C THR A 230 -0.39 -10.41 40.10
N LEU A 231 -0.07 -9.18 39.74
CA LEU A 231 1.22 -8.56 40.10
C LEU A 231 1.24 -8.04 41.54
N GLU A 232 0.12 -7.50 42.02
CA GLU A 232 0.00 -7.09 43.43
C GLU A 232 -0.11 -8.29 44.38
N ALA A 233 -0.84 -9.36 43.97
CA ALA A 233 -0.94 -10.61 44.75
C ALA A 233 0.43 -11.33 44.87
N ARG A 234 1.20 -11.42 43.80
CA ARG A 234 2.57 -11.98 43.83
C ARG A 234 3.55 -11.13 44.63
N SER A 235 3.40 -9.80 44.60
CA SER A 235 4.22 -8.89 45.44
C SER A 235 3.82 -8.96 46.93
N ALA A 236 2.56 -9.28 47.25
CA ALA A 236 2.08 -9.49 48.63
C ALA A 236 2.52 -10.83 49.16
N GLU A 237 2.46 -11.92 48.39
CA GLU A 237 2.97 -13.23 48.77
C GLU A 237 4.49 -13.27 49.00
N ALA A 238 5.27 -12.59 48.14
CA ALA A 238 6.71 -12.48 48.29
C ALA A 238 7.07 -11.74 49.59
N ARG A 239 6.39 -10.66 49.95
CA ARG A 239 6.58 -9.92 51.21
C ARG A 239 6.16 -10.73 52.44
N SER A 240 5.10 -11.56 52.34
CA SER A 240 4.64 -12.44 53.43
C SER A 240 5.60 -13.59 53.69
N THR A 241 6.28 -14.08 52.66
CA THR A 241 7.29 -15.17 52.78
C THR A 241 8.61 -14.64 53.39
N GLU A 242 9.03 -13.43 53.06
CA GLU A 242 10.20 -12.81 53.71
C GLU A 242 9.97 -12.47 55.16
N ALA A 243 8.76 -11.99 55.53
CA ALA A 243 8.42 -11.71 56.94
C ALA A 243 8.45 -12.98 57.83
N ARG A 244 7.95 -14.11 57.31
CA ARG A 244 7.99 -15.39 58.04
C ARG A 244 9.40 -15.98 58.18
N SER A 245 10.28 -15.74 57.21
CA SER A 245 11.67 -16.20 57.26
C SER A 245 12.50 -15.42 58.29
N THR A 246 12.16 -14.13 58.49
CA THR A 246 12.84 -13.26 59.46
C THR A 246 12.43 -13.56 60.91
N GLU A 247 11.15 -13.94 61.13
CA GLU A 247 10.66 -14.35 62.47
C GLU A 247 11.22 -15.73 62.91
N ALA A 248 11.36 -16.67 61.96
CA ALA A 248 11.94 -17.99 62.25
C ALA A 248 13.41 -17.92 62.62
N GLY A 249 14.17 -16.98 62.02
CA GLY A 249 15.61 -16.75 62.35
C GLY A 249 15.83 -16.11 63.74
N SER A 250 14.87 -15.34 64.26
CA SER A 250 14.99 -14.70 65.58
C SER A 250 14.63 -15.60 66.76
N ALA A 251 13.86 -16.66 66.51
CA ALA A 251 13.47 -17.63 67.54
C ALA A 251 14.57 -18.70 67.83
N ALA A 252 15.54 -18.88 66.95
CA ALA A 252 16.62 -19.86 67.09
C ALA A 252 17.90 -19.28 67.79
N ALA A 253 17.89 -17.99 68.17
CA ALA A 253 19.02 -17.30 68.78
C ALA A 253 18.79 -16.88 70.24
N ARG A 254 17.88 -17.57 70.97
CA ARG A 254 17.71 -17.40 72.43
C ARG A 254 17.89 -18.71 73.16
#